data_4f4e6464822b42e4c44c72d467eaaec1
#
_entry.id   4f4e6464822b42e4c44c72d467eaaec1
#
_cell.length_a   1.000
_cell.length_b   1.000
_cell.length_c   1.000
_cell.angle_alpha   90.00
_cell.angle_beta   90.00
_cell.angle_gamma   90.00
#
_symmetry.space_group_name_H-M   'P 1'
#
loop_
_entity.id
_entity.type
_entity.pdbx_description
1 polymer ?
#
loop_
_entity_poly.entity_id
_entity_poly.type
_entity_poly.pdbx_seq_one_letter_code
_entity_poly.pdbx_strand_id
1 'polypeptide(L)'
;MSLKLTYKIFLIIKFMIWACFIVFAVYNIDAITKRSTVLYEMIIAAFLIQLTLIQFLNSWYRKGVPLILDWFRLTIFNSLVFNYFKYADKIDQKITWLFGGITLDQNKVLITLFVIFVGLLALKISDILFLIIKSKRKIDNDIDKESFYFIKRKFLFYLLGGIVFFGQLTLVSSGVTGYGNESGAKVSDYSFLLIVFDQLAIFYLIVLGFMKFKYNKNSSFITFFYYLFLAVSIITGLLSGMKETTIIPLICFLIAYLFNHAQLPLRNTLIAMFLLIFLYPLNDNYRNILNNFPSLDKKEAMLIAVADTFNDDLSSIFNEGKEKFSDRLSLYPVLQYSVEHENEWTYYRNMDRYFYLPISFLPRGILKDKPKSDTGMLYSKLISGDDKNSQTATTFGWAYMEGGIIYVFFTFMLLGIFVNIIQFYFHKNNLLSIFLYSSLLISFLKVEADSYFLISGFIQTIIIFVFSYNFFIKKKISKN
;
A
#
# COMPACT_ATOMS: atom_id res chain seq x y z
N MET A 1 13.52 0.24 23.66
CA MET A 1 13.75 -1.21 23.54
C MET A 1 13.90 -1.52 22.04
N SER A 2 15.13 -1.77 21.55
CA SER A 2 15.36 -2.07 20.13
C SER A 2 14.86 -3.48 19.87
N LEU A 3 13.88 -3.61 18.98
CA LEU A 3 13.48 -4.91 18.45
C LEU A 3 14.52 -5.42 17.43
N LYS A 4 15.76 -5.57 17.86
CA LYS A 4 16.61 -6.55 17.19
C LYS A 4 15.99 -7.90 17.50
N LEU A 5 15.47 -8.55 16.47
CA LEU A 5 14.98 -9.91 16.58
C LEU A 5 16.17 -10.74 17.09
N THR A 6 16.11 -11.19 18.35
CA THR A 6 17.18 -12.06 18.87
C THR A 6 17.09 -13.39 18.12
N TYR A 7 18.21 -14.07 17.96
CA TYR A 7 18.26 -15.36 17.27
C TYR A 7 17.24 -16.36 17.84
N LYS A 8 17.08 -16.39 19.17
CA LYS A 8 16.09 -17.26 19.83
C LYS A 8 14.66 -16.92 19.41
N ILE A 9 14.27 -15.64 19.46
CA ILE A 9 12.91 -15.20 19.05
C ILE A 9 12.68 -15.50 17.58
N PHE A 10 13.66 -15.24 16.72
CA PHE A 10 13.60 -15.56 15.30
C PHE A 10 13.32 -17.06 15.05
N LEU A 11 14.05 -17.96 15.74
CA LEU A 11 13.85 -19.40 15.61
C LEU A 11 12.47 -19.83 16.12
N ILE A 12 12.02 -19.29 17.25
CA ILE A 12 10.70 -19.60 17.82
C ILE A 12 9.59 -19.20 16.83
N ILE A 13 9.63 -17.97 16.30
CA ILE A 13 8.62 -17.52 15.34
C ILE A 13 8.61 -18.40 14.10
N LYS A 14 9.79 -18.71 13.55
CA LYS A 14 9.91 -19.58 12.39
C LYS A 14 9.36 -20.98 12.65
N PHE A 15 9.65 -21.54 13.81
CA PHE A 15 9.11 -22.84 14.24
C PHE A 15 7.58 -22.79 14.36
N MET A 16 7.03 -21.74 15.00
CA MET A 16 5.58 -21.57 15.15
C MET A 16 4.86 -21.48 13.78
N ILE A 17 5.44 -20.77 12.82
CA ILE A 17 4.87 -20.67 11.46
C ILE A 17 4.75 -22.06 10.82
N TRP A 18 5.82 -22.84 10.87
CA TRP A 18 5.81 -24.19 10.31
C TRP A 18 4.91 -25.14 11.08
N ALA A 19 4.87 -25.05 12.41
CA ALA A 19 3.95 -25.83 13.22
C ALA A 19 2.49 -25.53 12.89
N CYS A 20 2.10 -24.24 12.77
CA CYS A 20 0.76 -23.87 12.33
C CYS A 20 0.43 -24.41 10.93
N PHE A 21 1.38 -24.34 9.99
CA PHE A 21 1.20 -24.90 8.65
C PHE A 21 1.00 -26.43 8.69
N ILE A 22 1.78 -27.15 9.48
CA ILE A 22 1.65 -28.62 9.63
C ILE A 22 0.27 -28.96 10.23
N VAL A 23 -0.16 -28.24 11.28
CA VAL A 23 -1.49 -28.45 11.89
C VAL A 23 -2.58 -28.23 10.85
N PHE A 24 -2.49 -27.16 10.06
CA PHE A 24 -3.43 -26.93 8.96
C PHE A 24 -3.42 -28.07 7.92
N ALA A 25 -2.24 -28.53 7.51
CA ALA A 25 -2.13 -29.64 6.54
C ALA A 25 -2.71 -30.95 7.09
N VAL A 26 -2.48 -31.25 8.36
CA VAL A 26 -3.06 -32.41 9.04
C VAL A 26 -4.58 -32.32 9.15
N TYR A 27 -5.10 -31.12 9.49
CA TYR A 27 -6.55 -30.90 9.55
C TYR A 27 -7.23 -31.13 8.19
N ASN A 28 -6.54 -30.83 7.10
CA ASN A 28 -7.06 -31.00 5.73
C ASN A 28 -6.69 -32.35 5.11
N ILE A 29 -6.28 -33.36 5.89
CA ILE A 29 -5.85 -34.67 5.36
C ILE A 29 -6.98 -35.39 4.60
N ASP A 30 -8.22 -35.28 5.10
CA ASP A 30 -9.39 -35.84 4.45
C ASP A 30 -9.71 -35.18 3.10
N ALA A 31 -9.46 -33.89 2.98
CA ALA A 31 -9.58 -33.17 1.72
C ALA A 31 -8.50 -33.61 0.72
N ILE A 32 -7.28 -33.89 1.19
CA ILE A 32 -6.16 -34.40 0.37
C ILE A 32 -6.52 -35.79 -0.20
N THR A 33 -7.16 -36.64 0.59
CA THR A 33 -7.55 -37.98 0.12
C THR A 33 -8.68 -37.94 -0.88
N LYS A 34 -9.57 -36.96 -0.78
CA LYS A 34 -10.71 -36.81 -1.70
C LYS A 34 -10.35 -36.13 -3.02
N ARG A 35 -9.36 -35.25 -3.01
CA ARG A 35 -8.98 -34.43 -4.16
C ARG A 35 -7.45 -34.39 -4.31
N SER A 36 -6.93 -35.01 -5.37
CA SER A 36 -5.49 -35.08 -5.62
C SER A 36 -4.78 -33.73 -5.77
N THR A 37 -5.50 -32.68 -6.22
CA THR A 37 -4.96 -31.33 -6.38
C THR A 37 -4.59 -30.67 -5.07
N VAL A 38 -5.26 -31.01 -3.95
CA VAL A 38 -5.02 -30.40 -2.62
C VAL A 38 -3.58 -30.64 -2.15
N LEU A 39 -2.99 -31.77 -2.47
CA LEU A 39 -1.57 -32.01 -2.14
C LEU A 39 -0.65 -31.01 -2.85
N TYR A 40 -0.88 -30.76 -4.13
CA TYR A 40 -0.10 -29.77 -4.89
C TYR A 40 -0.35 -28.36 -4.39
N GLU A 41 -1.58 -28.03 -4.05
CA GLU A 41 -1.93 -26.75 -3.42
C GLU A 41 -1.17 -26.52 -2.11
N MET A 42 -1.09 -27.53 -1.24
CA MET A 42 -0.33 -27.48 0.02
C MET A 42 1.17 -27.32 -0.23
N ILE A 43 1.74 -28.02 -1.19
CA ILE A 43 3.15 -27.86 -1.56
C ILE A 43 3.42 -26.43 -2.01
N ILE A 44 2.60 -25.88 -2.91
CA ILE A 44 2.77 -24.51 -3.37
C ILE A 44 2.59 -23.54 -2.20
N ALA A 45 1.59 -23.74 -1.34
CA ALA A 45 1.37 -22.89 -0.17
C ALA A 45 2.59 -22.86 0.77
N ALA A 46 3.26 -24.00 0.98
CA ALA A 46 4.52 -24.05 1.75
C ALA A 46 5.61 -23.19 1.11
N PHE A 47 5.77 -23.27 -0.22
CA PHE A 47 6.71 -22.39 -0.94
C PHE A 47 6.32 -20.91 -0.84
N LEU A 48 5.03 -20.60 -0.90
CA LEU A 48 4.54 -19.22 -0.74
C LEU A 48 4.87 -18.67 0.65
N ILE A 49 4.68 -19.45 1.73
CA ILE A 49 5.09 -19.07 3.08
C ILE A 49 6.60 -18.83 3.14
N GLN A 50 7.40 -19.69 2.51
CA GLN A 50 8.86 -19.54 2.47
C GLN A 50 9.29 -18.27 1.73
N LEU A 51 8.68 -17.96 0.58
CA LEU A 51 9.03 -16.81 -0.26
C LEU A 51 8.49 -15.46 0.29
N THR A 52 7.51 -15.49 1.16
CA THR A 52 6.90 -14.31 1.76
C THR A 52 7.32 -14.12 3.22
N LEU A 53 6.61 -14.74 4.14
CA LEU A 53 6.73 -14.53 5.58
C LEU A 53 8.13 -14.91 6.12
N ILE A 54 8.64 -16.08 5.73
CA ILE A 54 9.96 -16.52 6.19
C ILE A 54 11.07 -15.63 5.61
N GLN A 55 10.94 -15.19 4.36
CA GLN A 55 11.91 -14.27 3.77
C GLN A 55 11.87 -12.90 4.43
N PHE A 56 10.69 -12.37 4.75
CA PHE A 56 10.54 -11.14 5.54
C PHE A 56 11.27 -11.25 6.88
N LEU A 57 11.03 -12.31 7.65
CA LEU A 57 11.67 -12.55 8.93
C LEU A 57 13.20 -12.68 8.82
N ASN A 58 13.69 -13.39 7.80
CA ASN A 58 15.12 -13.53 7.55
C ASN A 58 15.77 -12.16 7.24
N SER A 59 15.09 -11.34 6.43
CA SER A 59 15.58 -10.00 6.10
C SER A 59 15.60 -9.10 7.33
N TRP A 60 14.53 -9.11 8.12
CA TRP A 60 14.44 -8.35 9.37
C TRP A 60 15.55 -8.76 10.35
N TYR A 61 15.74 -10.06 10.56
CA TYR A 61 16.79 -10.57 11.44
C TYR A 61 18.20 -10.12 10.99
N ARG A 62 18.50 -10.23 9.68
CA ARG A 62 19.83 -9.91 9.12
C ARG A 62 20.12 -8.43 9.04
N LYS A 63 19.15 -7.61 8.64
CA LYS A 63 19.33 -6.20 8.29
C LYS A 63 18.85 -5.24 9.39
N GLY A 64 18.09 -5.72 10.35
CA GLY A 64 17.47 -4.92 11.42
C GLY A 64 16.27 -4.10 10.98
N VAL A 65 16.20 -3.69 9.71
CA VAL A 65 15.04 -2.99 9.10
C VAL A 65 14.69 -3.72 7.81
N PRO A 66 13.43 -4.14 7.64
CA PRO A 66 12.98 -4.75 6.39
C PRO A 66 13.08 -3.76 5.24
N LEU A 67 13.39 -4.27 4.06
CA LEU A 67 13.40 -3.49 2.82
C LEU A 67 12.00 -3.40 2.22
N ILE A 68 11.84 -2.56 1.19
CA ILE A 68 10.55 -2.34 0.51
C ILE A 68 9.97 -3.66 -0.03
N LEU A 69 10.79 -4.47 -0.70
CA LEU A 69 10.34 -5.77 -1.22
C LEU A 69 9.97 -6.76 -0.11
N ASP A 70 10.57 -6.63 1.08
CA ASP A 70 10.21 -7.48 2.21
C ASP A 70 8.81 -7.10 2.74
N TRP A 71 8.50 -5.80 2.84
CA TRP A 71 7.16 -5.32 3.17
C TRP A 71 6.13 -5.73 2.11
N PHE A 72 6.49 -5.62 0.82
CA PHE A 72 5.63 -6.07 -0.26
C PHE A 72 5.32 -7.58 -0.17
N ARG A 73 6.30 -8.40 0.14
CA ARG A 73 6.09 -9.84 0.39
C ARG A 73 5.17 -10.09 1.58
N LEU A 74 5.31 -9.31 2.65
CA LEU A 74 4.43 -9.41 3.81
C LEU A 74 2.97 -9.03 3.46
N THR A 75 2.77 -8.00 2.65
CA THR A 75 1.41 -7.64 2.18
C THR A 75 0.83 -8.70 1.27
N ILE A 76 1.62 -9.28 0.35
CA ILE A 76 1.20 -10.43 -0.47
C ILE A 76 0.82 -11.63 0.42
N PHE A 77 1.62 -11.93 1.45
CA PHE A 77 1.28 -12.99 2.39
C PHE A 77 -0.08 -12.74 3.03
N ASN A 78 -0.30 -11.57 3.61
CA ASN A 78 -1.55 -11.24 4.29
C ASN A 78 -2.76 -11.19 3.35
N SER A 79 -2.59 -10.63 2.15
CA SER A 79 -3.71 -10.39 1.23
C SER A 79 -4.08 -11.61 0.39
N LEU A 80 -3.12 -12.45 0.04
CA LEU A 80 -3.32 -13.56 -0.88
C LEU A 80 -3.09 -14.92 -0.20
N VAL A 81 -1.91 -15.15 0.38
CA VAL A 81 -1.53 -16.47 0.90
C VAL A 81 -2.32 -16.84 2.15
N PHE A 82 -2.38 -15.93 3.14
CA PHE A 82 -3.15 -16.17 4.37
C PHE A 82 -4.65 -16.33 4.08
N ASN A 83 -5.15 -15.59 3.11
CA ASN A 83 -6.57 -15.68 2.74
C ASN A 83 -6.90 -16.95 1.94
N TYR A 84 -5.97 -17.56 1.23
CA TYR A 84 -6.18 -18.91 0.72
C TYR A 84 -6.55 -19.88 1.84
N PHE A 85 -5.84 -19.87 2.98
CA PHE A 85 -6.15 -20.72 4.13
C PHE A 85 -7.52 -20.40 4.75
N LYS A 86 -7.92 -19.14 4.75
CA LYS A 86 -9.24 -18.70 5.25
C LYS A 86 -10.40 -19.22 4.40
N TYR A 87 -10.18 -19.39 3.10
CA TYR A 87 -11.21 -19.78 2.14
C TYR A 87 -11.11 -21.22 1.64
N ALA A 88 -10.06 -21.96 1.99
CA ALA A 88 -9.86 -23.33 1.54
C ALA A 88 -11.07 -24.25 1.81
N ASP A 89 -11.75 -24.06 2.95
CA ASP A 89 -12.94 -24.84 3.34
C ASP A 89 -14.26 -24.31 2.70
N LYS A 90 -14.21 -23.12 2.09
CA LYS A 90 -15.38 -22.45 1.53
C LYS A 90 -15.40 -22.43 0.00
N ILE A 91 -14.47 -23.12 -0.61
CA ILE A 91 -14.41 -23.29 -2.05
C ILE A 91 -15.68 -24.05 -2.49
N ASP A 92 -16.34 -23.61 -3.56
CA ASP A 92 -17.69 -23.98 -4.03
C ASP A 92 -18.88 -23.40 -3.21
N GLN A 93 -18.61 -22.66 -2.14
CA GLN A 93 -19.66 -21.89 -1.49
C GLN A 93 -19.68 -20.46 -2.05
N LYS A 94 -20.88 -19.89 -2.15
CA LYS A 94 -21.02 -18.49 -2.51
C LYS A 94 -20.38 -17.64 -1.41
N ILE A 95 -19.20 -17.09 -1.70
CA ILE A 95 -18.54 -16.17 -0.79
C ILE A 95 -19.27 -14.83 -0.91
N THR A 96 -20.16 -14.54 0.04
CA THR A 96 -20.75 -13.22 0.19
C THR A 96 -19.65 -12.28 0.69
N TRP A 97 -18.88 -11.79 -0.23
CA TRP A 97 -17.84 -10.83 0.06
C TRP A 97 -18.28 -9.46 -0.44
N LEU A 98 -17.56 -8.40 -0.07
CA LEU A 98 -17.80 -6.96 -0.36
C LEU A 98 -18.47 -6.63 -1.73
N PHE A 99 -18.64 -7.60 -2.62
CA PHE A 99 -19.00 -7.40 -4.02
C PHE A 99 -20.11 -8.32 -4.54
N GLY A 100 -20.99 -8.77 -3.69
CA GLY A 100 -22.23 -9.41 -4.14
C GLY A 100 -22.19 -10.93 -4.37
N GLY A 101 -21.15 -11.59 -3.86
CA GLY A 101 -21.06 -13.05 -3.84
C GLY A 101 -20.37 -13.64 -5.08
N ILE A 102 -19.09 -13.91 -4.94
CA ILE A 102 -18.28 -14.67 -5.90
C ILE A 102 -18.33 -16.14 -5.50
N THR A 103 -18.65 -17.04 -6.43
CA THR A 103 -18.46 -18.48 -6.26
C THR A 103 -17.11 -18.84 -6.85
N LEU A 104 -16.25 -19.45 -6.05
CA LEU A 104 -14.91 -19.84 -6.49
C LEU A 104 -14.90 -21.27 -7.03
N ASP A 105 -14.32 -21.48 -8.22
CA ASP A 105 -14.15 -22.81 -8.82
C ASP A 105 -12.93 -23.54 -8.22
N GLN A 106 -13.18 -24.72 -7.64
CA GLN A 106 -12.13 -25.57 -7.08
C GLN A 106 -11.02 -25.90 -8.08
N ASN A 107 -11.34 -26.05 -9.36
CA ASN A 107 -10.37 -26.40 -10.39
C ASN A 107 -9.35 -25.30 -10.68
N LYS A 108 -9.66 -24.05 -10.30
CA LYS A 108 -8.81 -22.89 -10.55
C LYS A 108 -7.92 -22.50 -9.36
N VAL A 109 -8.13 -23.10 -8.19
CA VAL A 109 -7.34 -22.82 -6.98
C VAL A 109 -5.85 -23.07 -7.22
N LEU A 110 -5.50 -24.22 -7.78
CA LEU A 110 -4.12 -24.60 -8.05
C LEU A 110 -3.44 -23.60 -9.00
N ILE A 111 -4.14 -23.19 -10.07
CA ILE A 111 -3.63 -22.20 -11.03
C ILE A 111 -3.45 -20.85 -10.35
N THR A 112 -4.39 -20.43 -9.51
CA THR A 112 -4.30 -19.16 -8.78
C THR A 112 -3.09 -19.13 -7.85
N LEU A 113 -2.87 -20.18 -7.07
CA LEU A 113 -1.68 -20.32 -6.23
C LEU A 113 -0.38 -20.33 -7.06
N PHE A 114 -0.41 -20.98 -8.22
CA PHE A 114 0.72 -21.00 -9.13
C PHE A 114 1.03 -19.62 -9.72
N VAL A 115 0.03 -18.82 -10.04
CA VAL A 115 0.19 -17.40 -10.46
C VAL A 115 0.91 -16.60 -9.37
N ILE A 116 0.50 -16.74 -8.10
CA ILE A 116 1.17 -16.06 -6.98
C ILE A 116 2.62 -16.56 -6.84
N PHE A 117 2.83 -17.86 -6.96
CA PHE A 117 4.15 -18.46 -6.85
C PHE A 117 5.11 -17.95 -7.93
N VAL A 118 4.67 -17.88 -9.19
CA VAL A 118 5.48 -17.37 -10.31
C VAL A 118 5.88 -15.92 -10.10
N GLY A 119 4.97 -15.05 -9.65
CA GLY A 119 5.31 -13.66 -9.36
C GLY A 119 6.31 -13.52 -8.21
N LEU A 120 6.15 -14.28 -7.12
CA LEU A 120 7.10 -14.28 -6.00
C LEU A 120 8.46 -14.88 -6.39
N LEU A 121 8.48 -15.90 -7.25
CA LEU A 121 9.69 -16.46 -7.81
C LEU A 121 10.43 -15.44 -8.66
N ALA A 122 9.71 -14.67 -9.49
CA ALA A 122 10.27 -13.58 -10.29
C ALA A 122 10.90 -12.48 -9.42
N LEU A 123 10.24 -12.09 -8.33
CA LEU A 123 10.83 -11.18 -7.32
C LEU A 123 12.10 -11.78 -6.69
N LYS A 124 12.13 -13.06 -6.43
CA LYS A 124 13.30 -13.72 -5.86
C LYS A 124 14.46 -13.77 -6.85
N ILE A 125 14.18 -14.06 -8.12
CA ILE A 125 15.18 -14.03 -9.20
C ILE A 125 15.75 -12.60 -9.34
N SER A 126 14.92 -11.58 -9.29
CA SER A 126 15.39 -10.17 -9.33
C SER A 126 16.34 -9.83 -8.19
N ASP A 127 16.10 -10.34 -6.97
CA ASP A 127 17.01 -10.17 -5.83
C ASP A 127 18.38 -10.82 -6.11
N ILE A 128 18.38 -12.03 -6.66
CA ILE A 128 19.61 -12.78 -6.97
C ILE A 128 20.41 -12.06 -8.06
N LEU A 129 19.75 -11.68 -9.16
CA LEU A 129 20.39 -10.94 -10.26
C LEU A 129 21.00 -9.65 -9.74
N PHE A 130 20.30 -8.94 -8.88
CA PHE A 130 20.80 -7.71 -8.31
C PHE A 130 22.01 -7.92 -7.38
N LEU A 131 22.02 -8.99 -6.57
CA LEU A 131 23.18 -9.33 -5.74
C LEU A 131 24.42 -9.65 -6.59
N ILE A 132 24.27 -10.32 -7.72
CA ILE A 132 25.37 -10.60 -8.67
C ILE A 132 25.93 -9.29 -9.24
N ILE A 133 25.07 -8.36 -9.64
CA ILE A 133 25.47 -7.05 -10.16
C ILE A 133 26.19 -6.23 -9.07
N LYS A 134 25.67 -6.24 -7.84
CA LYS A 134 26.23 -5.54 -6.70
C LYS A 134 27.63 -6.05 -6.34
N SER A 135 27.85 -7.36 -6.34
CA SER A 135 29.14 -7.97 -5.96
C SER A 135 30.29 -7.54 -6.86
N LYS A 136 30.00 -7.18 -8.12
CA LYS A 136 31.00 -6.71 -9.11
C LYS A 136 31.37 -5.23 -8.95
N ARG A 137 30.60 -4.44 -8.21
CA ARG A 137 30.88 -3.01 -7.98
C ARG A 137 31.47 -2.80 -6.58
N LYS A 138 32.74 -2.40 -6.52
CA LYS A 138 33.31 -1.82 -5.29
C LYS A 138 32.54 -0.52 -5.02
N ILE A 139 31.76 -0.50 -3.96
CA ILE A 139 31.08 0.72 -3.50
C ILE A 139 32.10 1.45 -2.63
N ASP A 140 32.43 2.66 -3.02
CA ASP A 140 33.16 3.59 -2.13
C ASP A 140 32.28 3.81 -0.89
N ASN A 141 32.76 3.31 0.25
CA ASN A 141 32.11 3.44 1.56
C ASN A 141 32.20 4.88 2.13
N ASP A 142 32.54 5.85 1.31
CA ASP A 142 32.79 7.26 1.72
C ASP A 142 31.50 8.05 2.06
N ILE A 143 30.34 7.38 2.22
CA ILE A 143 29.04 8.07 2.25
C ILE A 143 28.49 8.27 3.68
N ASP A 144 29.20 7.87 4.72
CA ASP A 144 28.76 8.06 6.11
C ASP A 144 29.03 9.47 6.70
N LYS A 145 29.39 10.47 5.83
CA LYS A 145 29.49 11.85 6.30
C LYS A 145 28.13 12.35 6.75
N GLU A 146 28.04 12.72 8.01
CA GLU A 146 26.81 13.26 8.60
C GLU A 146 26.36 14.49 7.82
N SER A 147 25.21 14.38 7.15
CA SER A 147 24.64 15.46 6.36
C SER A 147 23.56 16.15 7.17
N PHE A 148 23.66 17.47 7.28
CA PHE A 148 22.64 18.31 7.91
C PHE A 148 21.74 18.92 6.83
N TYR A 149 20.44 18.96 7.09
CA TYR A 149 19.44 19.50 6.18
C TYR A 149 18.74 20.70 6.81
N PHE A 150 18.58 21.78 6.03
CA PHE A 150 17.97 23.03 6.46
C PHE A 150 16.92 23.47 5.45
N ILE A 151 15.85 24.11 5.93
CA ILE A 151 14.85 24.74 5.08
C ILE A 151 15.40 26.10 4.62
N LYS A 152 15.61 26.28 3.30
CA LYS A 152 16.15 27.50 2.70
C LYS A 152 15.20 28.69 2.83
N ARG A 153 13.92 28.47 2.53
CA ARG A 153 12.88 29.49 2.41
C ARG A 153 11.78 29.20 3.41
N LYS A 154 12.07 29.38 4.71
CA LYS A 154 11.19 28.96 5.81
C LYS A 154 9.76 29.49 5.65
N PHE A 155 9.61 30.80 5.47
CA PHE A 155 8.27 31.41 5.34
C PHE A 155 7.48 30.77 4.20
N LEU A 156 8.07 30.70 3.00
CA LEU A 156 7.41 30.13 1.82
C LEU A 156 7.10 28.64 1.98
N PHE A 157 8.00 27.91 2.66
CA PHE A 157 7.80 26.47 2.96
C PHE A 157 6.55 26.27 3.84
N TYR A 158 6.43 27.00 4.94
CA TYR A 158 5.27 26.84 5.83
C TYR A 158 4.00 27.42 5.23
N LEU A 159 4.08 28.51 4.48
CA LEU A 159 2.94 29.09 3.76
C LEU A 159 2.36 28.11 2.74
N LEU A 160 3.20 27.55 1.86
CA LEU A 160 2.77 26.55 0.87
C LEU A 160 2.31 25.24 1.54
N GLY A 161 2.94 24.83 2.64
CA GLY A 161 2.45 23.73 3.45
C GLY A 161 1.02 24.01 3.96
N GLY A 162 0.76 25.18 4.48
CA GLY A 162 -0.58 25.61 4.87
C GLY A 162 -1.58 25.54 3.72
N ILE A 163 -1.22 26.07 2.55
CA ILE A 163 -2.07 26.03 1.34
C ILE A 163 -2.38 24.58 0.94
N VAL A 164 -1.39 23.68 0.97
CA VAL A 164 -1.57 22.27 0.63
C VAL A 164 -2.54 21.59 1.58
N PHE A 165 -2.29 21.63 2.88
CA PHE A 165 -3.10 20.89 3.86
C PHE A 165 -4.51 21.48 4.05
N PHE A 166 -4.62 22.81 4.20
CA PHE A 166 -5.93 23.44 4.32
C PHE A 166 -6.68 23.49 2.99
N GLY A 167 -5.96 23.57 1.85
CA GLY A 167 -6.55 23.43 0.53
C GLY A 167 -7.16 22.03 0.30
N GLN A 168 -6.46 20.96 0.68
CA GLN A 168 -7.03 19.62 0.65
C GLN A 168 -8.27 19.51 1.55
N LEU A 169 -8.21 20.02 2.76
CA LEU A 169 -9.33 19.99 3.69
C LEU A 169 -10.55 20.71 3.11
N THR A 170 -10.36 21.90 2.50
CA THR A 170 -11.47 22.65 1.87
C THR A 170 -12.04 21.91 0.66
N LEU A 171 -11.21 21.29 -0.19
CA LEU A 171 -11.66 20.51 -1.36
C LEU A 171 -12.46 19.27 -0.94
N VAL A 172 -12.05 18.60 0.14
CA VAL A 172 -12.79 17.44 0.68
C VAL A 172 -14.09 17.90 1.34
N SER A 173 -14.04 18.94 2.17
CA SER A 173 -15.24 19.43 2.89
C SER A 173 -16.30 20.02 1.96
N SER A 174 -15.88 20.63 0.85
CA SER A 174 -16.80 21.14 -0.18
C SER A 174 -17.35 20.08 -1.13
N GLY A 175 -16.99 18.80 -0.92
CA GLY A 175 -17.47 17.72 -1.75
C GLY A 175 -16.82 17.61 -3.13
N VAL A 176 -15.78 18.37 -3.44
CA VAL A 176 -15.05 18.26 -4.71
C VAL A 176 -14.30 16.93 -4.83
N THR A 177 -13.87 16.36 -3.70
CA THR A 177 -13.12 15.11 -3.64
C THR A 177 -13.62 14.21 -2.53
N GLY A 178 -13.28 12.92 -2.63
CA GLY A 178 -13.67 11.90 -1.66
C GLY A 178 -14.87 11.08 -2.11
N TYR A 179 -15.37 10.25 -1.21
CA TYR A 179 -16.50 9.36 -1.47
C TYR A 179 -17.81 10.17 -1.65
N GLY A 180 -18.73 9.65 -2.45
CA GLY A 180 -20.04 10.28 -2.68
C GLY A 180 -20.06 11.46 -3.65
N ASN A 181 -18.99 11.67 -4.40
CA ASN A 181 -18.96 12.72 -5.43
C ASN A 181 -19.61 12.22 -6.72
N GLU A 182 -20.85 12.57 -6.94
CA GLU A 182 -21.59 12.27 -8.17
C GLU A 182 -21.16 13.10 -9.38
N SER A 183 -20.44 14.19 -9.18
CA SER A 183 -20.04 15.11 -10.23
C SER A 183 -18.67 14.76 -10.84
N GLY A 184 -18.59 13.63 -11.57
CA GLY A 184 -17.40 13.27 -12.37
C GLY A 184 -16.86 14.38 -13.27
N ALA A 185 -17.70 15.36 -13.63
CA ALA A 185 -17.32 16.55 -14.40
C ALA A 185 -16.45 17.54 -13.61
N LYS A 186 -16.73 17.78 -12.30
CA LYS A 186 -15.94 18.71 -11.49
C LYS A 186 -14.58 18.17 -11.07
N VAL A 187 -14.44 16.84 -10.98
CA VAL A 187 -13.16 16.19 -10.61
C VAL A 187 -12.14 16.31 -11.75
N SER A 188 -12.56 16.36 -13.01
CA SER A 188 -11.63 16.46 -14.16
C SER A 188 -10.80 17.74 -14.15
N ASP A 189 -11.39 18.87 -13.74
CA ASP A 189 -10.75 20.17 -13.80
C ASP A 189 -9.69 20.37 -12.69
N TYR A 190 -9.90 19.74 -11.52
CA TYR A 190 -9.00 19.84 -10.38
C TYR A 190 -8.09 18.63 -10.20
N SER A 191 -8.21 17.59 -11.04
CA SER A 191 -7.51 16.30 -10.86
C SER A 191 -5.99 16.46 -10.77
N PHE A 192 -5.40 17.36 -11.55
CA PHE A 192 -3.96 17.63 -11.50
C PHE A 192 -3.55 18.31 -10.17
N LEU A 193 -4.31 19.31 -9.75
CA LEU A 193 -4.04 20.03 -8.50
C LEU A 193 -4.13 19.09 -7.29
N LEU A 194 -5.10 18.17 -7.30
CA LEU A 194 -5.26 17.16 -6.26
C LEU A 194 -4.05 16.24 -6.18
N ILE A 195 -3.59 15.71 -7.31
CA ILE A 195 -2.39 14.86 -7.36
C ILE A 195 -1.18 15.62 -6.81
N VAL A 196 -1.01 16.90 -7.19
CA VAL A 196 0.10 17.72 -6.69
C VAL A 196 -0.02 17.93 -5.18
N PHE A 197 -1.20 18.22 -4.66
CA PHE A 197 -1.42 18.41 -3.22
C PHE A 197 -1.16 17.13 -2.43
N ASP A 198 -1.62 15.96 -2.90
CA ASP A 198 -1.39 14.68 -2.25
C ASP A 198 0.10 14.35 -2.17
N GLN A 199 0.84 14.55 -3.25
CA GLN A 199 2.28 14.30 -3.27
C GLN A 199 3.07 15.31 -2.41
N LEU A 200 2.65 16.58 -2.41
CA LEU A 200 3.25 17.60 -1.54
C LEU A 200 2.95 17.34 -0.06
N ALA A 201 1.75 16.87 0.29
CA ALA A 201 1.44 16.51 1.67
C ALA A 201 2.37 15.41 2.19
N ILE A 202 2.61 14.36 1.40
CA ILE A 202 3.59 13.31 1.71
C ILE A 202 4.99 13.92 1.87
N PHE A 203 5.40 14.81 0.96
CA PHE A 203 6.69 15.50 1.05
C PHE A 203 6.84 16.27 2.37
N TYR A 204 5.85 17.08 2.74
CA TYR A 204 5.89 17.87 3.97
C TYR A 204 5.94 16.99 5.22
N LEU A 205 5.11 15.94 5.29
CA LEU A 205 5.09 15.04 6.44
C LEU A 205 6.42 14.31 6.62
N ILE A 206 7.04 13.85 5.53
CA ILE A 206 8.33 13.16 5.59
C ILE A 206 9.46 14.13 5.96
N VAL A 207 9.53 15.31 5.33
CA VAL A 207 10.58 16.30 5.60
C VAL A 207 10.50 16.82 7.02
N LEU A 208 9.32 17.25 7.47
CA LEU A 208 9.14 17.76 8.83
C LEU A 208 9.33 16.67 9.88
N GLY A 209 8.82 15.45 9.63
CA GLY A 209 9.02 14.29 10.50
C GLY A 209 10.51 13.94 10.63
N PHE A 210 11.24 13.89 9.51
CA PHE A 210 12.67 13.65 9.52
C PHE A 210 13.43 14.73 10.30
N MET A 211 13.12 16.01 10.03
CA MET A 211 13.75 17.12 10.74
C MET A 211 13.46 17.09 12.24
N LYS A 212 12.23 16.78 12.63
CA LYS A 212 11.82 16.67 14.03
C LYS A 212 12.57 15.56 14.76
N PHE A 213 12.61 14.36 14.19
CA PHE A 213 13.15 13.19 14.88
C PHE A 213 14.69 13.12 14.83
N LYS A 214 15.34 13.67 13.78
CA LYS A 214 16.78 13.62 13.63
C LYS A 214 17.51 14.81 14.26
N TYR A 215 17.04 16.04 13.99
CA TYR A 215 17.85 17.23 14.35
C TYR A 215 17.30 17.99 15.54
N ASN A 216 16.07 17.70 15.97
CA ASN A 216 15.41 18.71 16.77
C ASN A 216 14.67 18.21 17.98
N LYS A 217 15.41 17.94 19.00
CA LYS A 217 14.85 17.83 20.34
C LYS A 217 14.24 19.15 20.87
N ASN A 218 14.55 20.32 20.25
CA ASN A 218 14.26 21.64 20.85
C ASN A 218 13.55 22.67 19.97
N SER A 219 13.22 22.45 18.69
CA SER A 219 12.44 23.46 17.92
C SER A 219 10.95 23.22 18.04
N SER A 220 10.33 23.96 18.95
CA SER A 220 8.86 23.96 19.14
C SER A 220 8.12 24.25 17.83
N PHE A 221 8.70 25.09 16.96
CA PHE A 221 8.09 25.49 15.70
C PHE A 221 7.95 24.33 14.69
N ILE A 222 9.02 23.57 14.43
CA ILE A 222 8.97 22.40 13.54
C ILE A 222 8.02 21.34 14.12
N THR A 223 8.09 21.14 15.43
CA THR A 223 7.23 20.19 16.13
C THR A 223 5.75 20.57 16.03
N PHE A 224 5.43 21.84 16.19
CA PHE A 224 4.06 22.36 16.03
C PHE A 224 3.53 22.13 14.61
N PHE A 225 4.24 22.57 13.58
CA PHE A 225 3.79 22.42 12.19
C PHE A 225 3.71 20.96 11.76
N TYR A 226 4.62 20.11 12.24
CA TYR A 226 4.56 18.70 11.96
C TYR A 226 3.26 18.06 12.47
N TYR A 227 2.91 18.28 13.73
CA TYR A 227 1.69 17.73 14.31
C TYR A 227 0.44 18.39 13.77
N LEU A 228 0.47 19.69 13.50
CA LEU A 228 -0.64 20.39 12.85
C LEU A 228 -0.95 19.78 11.48
N PHE A 229 0.06 19.63 10.62
CA PHE A 229 -0.12 19.06 9.30
C PHE A 229 -0.51 17.58 9.36
N LEU A 230 0.04 16.82 10.29
CA LEU A 230 -0.37 15.44 10.53
C LEU A 230 -1.86 15.35 10.94
N ALA A 231 -2.30 16.19 11.88
CA ALA A 231 -3.68 16.21 12.33
C ALA A 231 -4.63 16.62 11.20
N VAL A 232 -4.32 17.70 10.47
CA VAL A 232 -5.13 18.16 9.33
C VAL A 232 -5.21 17.07 8.26
N SER A 233 -4.12 16.38 7.97
CA SER A 233 -4.12 15.28 6.98
C SER A 233 -4.99 14.09 7.41
N ILE A 234 -4.96 13.72 8.70
CA ILE A 234 -5.83 12.66 9.24
C ILE A 234 -7.30 13.08 9.16
N ILE A 235 -7.63 14.31 9.55
CA ILE A 235 -9.01 14.85 9.48
C ILE A 235 -9.49 14.87 8.01
N THR A 236 -8.65 15.33 7.08
CA THR A 236 -8.95 15.31 5.65
C THR A 236 -9.21 13.89 5.15
N GLY A 237 -8.39 12.94 5.59
CA GLY A 237 -8.57 11.52 5.28
C GLY A 237 -9.91 10.97 5.76
N LEU A 238 -10.30 11.26 6.99
CA LEU A 238 -11.60 10.86 7.56
C LEU A 238 -12.77 11.46 6.78
N LEU A 239 -12.75 12.78 6.55
CA LEU A 239 -13.80 13.48 5.79
C LEU A 239 -13.87 13.05 4.33
N SER A 240 -12.77 12.54 3.76
CA SER A 240 -12.78 11.99 2.39
C SER A 240 -13.58 10.70 2.27
N GLY A 241 -13.83 9.99 3.37
CA GLY A 241 -14.41 8.66 3.36
C GLY A 241 -13.49 7.60 2.73
N MET A 242 -12.25 7.93 2.41
CA MET A 242 -11.26 7.02 1.82
C MET A 242 -10.30 6.51 2.89
N LYS A 243 -10.34 5.20 3.16
CA LYS A 243 -9.50 4.55 4.19
C LYS A 243 -8.01 4.76 3.95
N GLU A 244 -7.59 4.75 2.68
CA GLU A 244 -6.19 4.96 2.29
C GLU A 244 -5.66 6.34 2.68
N THR A 245 -6.40 7.39 2.41
CA THR A 245 -6.00 8.78 2.72
C THR A 245 -5.84 9.01 4.22
N THR A 246 -6.55 8.26 5.05
CA THR A 246 -6.41 8.29 6.52
C THR A 246 -5.15 7.53 6.99
N ILE A 247 -4.75 6.47 6.30
CA ILE A 247 -3.62 5.62 6.69
C ILE A 247 -2.27 6.21 6.26
N ILE A 248 -2.20 6.88 5.11
CA ILE A 248 -0.95 7.43 4.56
C ILE A 248 -0.21 8.36 5.56
N PRO A 249 -0.85 9.32 6.25
CA PRO A 249 -0.17 10.16 7.24
C PRO A 249 0.46 9.36 8.38
N LEU A 250 -0.21 8.29 8.85
CA LEU A 250 0.31 7.40 9.89
C LEU A 250 1.52 6.60 9.40
N ILE A 251 1.52 6.15 8.15
CA ILE A 251 2.68 5.51 7.52
C ILE A 251 3.84 6.49 7.43
N CYS A 252 3.61 7.73 6.99
CA CYS A 252 4.64 8.78 6.94
C CYS A 252 5.26 9.03 8.33
N PHE A 253 4.42 9.07 9.38
CA PHE A 253 4.88 9.19 10.76
C PHE A 253 5.77 8.01 11.17
N LEU A 254 5.31 6.78 10.94
CA LEU A 254 6.06 5.57 11.28
C LEU A 254 7.41 5.51 10.57
N ILE A 255 7.45 5.84 9.27
CA ILE A 255 8.68 5.85 8.49
C ILE A 255 9.66 6.91 9.03
N ALA A 256 9.19 8.15 9.23
CA ALA A 256 10.02 9.22 9.76
C ALA A 256 10.60 8.86 11.14
N TYR A 257 9.82 8.19 11.99
CA TYR A 257 10.26 7.71 13.28
C TYR A 257 11.28 6.57 13.18
N LEU A 258 10.99 5.54 12.37
CA LEU A 258 11.83 4.35 12.19
C LEU A 258 13.25 4.69 11.71
N PHE A 259 13.36 5.57 10.72
CA PHE A 259 14.66 5.91 10.15
C PHE A 259 15.54 6.72 11.11
N ASN A 260 14.94 7.44 12.04
CA ASN A 260 15.70 8.24 12.99
C ASN A 260 16.04 7.50 14.29
N HIS A 261 15.21 6.55 14.71
CA HIS A 261 15.41 5.84 15.98
C HIS A 261 15.85 4.39 15.80
N ALA A 262 15.83 3.86 14.57
CA ALA A 262 16.08 2.44 14.27
C ALA A 262 15.26 1.46 15.14
N GLN A 263 14.12 1.92 15.64
CA GLN A 263 13.24 1.21 16.56
C GLN A 263 11.80 1.45 16.15
N LEU A 264 11.00 0.39 16.09
CA LEU A 264 9.54 0.53 15.96
C LEU A 264 8.99 1.06 17.29
N PRO A 265 8.20 2.14 17.28
CA PRO A 265 7.46 2.58 18.45
C PRO A 265 6.27 1.63 18.67
N LEU A 266 6.54 0.39 19.13
CA LEU A 266 5.54 -0.67 19.25
C LEU A 266 4.25 -0.21 19.90
N ARG A 267 4.37 0.50 21.04
CA ARG A 267 3.21 1.04 21.74
C ARG A 267 2.36 1.93 20.83
N ASN A 268 2.99 2.88 20.11
CA ASN A 268 2.28 3.80 19.24
C ASN A 268 1.74 3.11 17.99
N THR A 269 2.46 2.12 17.48
CA THR A 269 2.01 1.29 16.35
C THR A 269 0.79 0.45 16.74
N LEU A 270 0.80 -0.18 17.91
CA LEU A 270 -0.35 -0.94 18.43
C LEU A 270 -1.56 -0.02 18.68
N ILE A 271 -1.35 1.17 19.25
CA ILE A 271 -2.42 2.16 19.42
C ILE A 271 -2.97 2.57 18.05
N ALA A 272 -2.11 2.84 17.07
CA ALA A 272 -2.55 3.21 15.72
C ALA A 272 -3.33 2.06 15.05
N MET A 273 -2.89 0.81 15.18
CA MET A 273 -3.63 -0.35 14.66
C MET A 273 -4.99 -0.53 15.35
N PHE A 274 -5.04 -0.35 16.66
CA PHE A 274 -6.28 -0.41 17.41
C PHE A 274 -7.25 0.68 16.95
N LEU A 275 -6.78 1.93 16.82
CA LEU A 275 -7.59 3.03 16.29
C LEU A 275 -8.08 2.75 14.87
N LEU A 276 -7.27 2.15 14.01
CA LEU A 276 -7.70 1.77 12.66
C LEU A 276 -8.88 0.80 12.67
N ILE A 277 -8.93 -0.16 13.59
CA ILE A 277 -10.08 -1.09 13.71
C ILE A 277 -11.38 -0.33 13.99
N PHE A 278 -11.33 0.68 14.85
CA PHE A 278 -12.51 1.53 15.13
C PHE A 278 -12.87 2.48 13.97
N LEU A 279 -11.89 2.88 13.19
CA LEU A 279 -12.14 3.75 12.03
C LEU A 279 -12.87 3.04 10.88
N TYR A 280 -12.84 1.71 10.82
CA TYR A 280 -13.52 0.97 9.76
C TYR A 280 -15.05 1.08 9.84
N PRO A 281 -15.72 0.74 10.96
CA PRO A 281 -17.16 0.95 11.11
C PRO A 281 -17.57 2.40 10.93
N LEU A 282 -16.84 3.33 11.53
CA LEU A 282 -17.09 4.76 11.38
C LEU A 282 -17.10 5.21 9.92
N ASN A 283 -16.10 4.77 9.15
CA ASN A 283 -16.00 5.11 7.74
C ASN A 283 -17.14 4.49 6.90
N ASP A 284 -17.55 3.26 7.24
CA ASP A 284 -18.64 2.60 6.54
C ASP A 284 -20.00 3.24 6.88
N ASN A 285 -20.25 3.59 8.14
CA ASN A 285 -21.43 4.35 8.54
C ASN A 285 -21.50 5.71 7.84
N TYR A 286 -20.35 6.42 7.81
CA TYR A 286 -20.25 7.67 7.07
C TYR A 286 -20.61 7.53 5.58
N ARG A 287 -20.12 6.48 4.92
CA ARG A 287 -20.44 6.19 3.52
C ARG A 287 -21.89 5.83 3.32
N ASN A 288 -22.47 5.04 4.22
CA ASN A 288 -23.88 4.67 4.18
C ASN A 288 -24.80 5.90 4.33
N ILE A 289 -24.42 6.84 5.22
CA ILE A 289 -25.16 8.08 5.39
C ILE A 289 -25.09 8.92 4.10
N LEU A 290 -23.92 9.08 3.50
CA LEU A 290 -23.77 9.82 2.24
C LEU A 290 -24.51 9.17 1.07
N ASN A 291 -24.60 7.84 1.02
CA ASN A 291 -25.35 7.13 -0.02
C ASN A 291 -26.86 7.31 0.15
N ASN A 292 -27.35 7.27 1.40
CA ASN A 292 -28.78 7.38 1.70
C ASN A 292 -29.25 8.84 1.65
N PHE A 293 -28.36 9.79 1.93
CA PHE A 293 -28.65 11.23 1.98
C PHE A 293 -27.63 12.03 1.19
N PRO A 294 -27.64 11.98 -0.16
CA PRO A 294 -26.62 12.63 -1.00
C PRO A 294 -26.54 14.16 -0.87
N SER A 295 -27.63 14.78 -0.42
CA SER A 295 -27.72 16.23 -0.22
C SER A 295 -27.14 16.71 1.12
N LEU A 296 -26.75 15.79 2.01
CA LEU A 296 -26.24 16.15 3.34
C LEU A 296 -24.79 16.67 3.25
N ASP A 297 -24.48 17.72 4.02
CA ASP A 297 -23.08 18.19 4.09
C ASP A 297 -22.16 17.11 4.70
N LYS A 298 -20.97 16.96 4.16
CA LYS A 298 -19.98 15.98 4.61
C LYS A 298 -19.63 16.08 6.09
N LYS A 299 -19.64 17.30 6.64
CA LYS A 299 -19.39 17.51 8.06
C LYS A 299 -20.55 17.00 8.93
N GLU A 300 -21.80 17.26 8.52
CA GLU A 300 -22.98 16.77 9.20
C GLU A 300 -23.07 15.25 9.11
N ALA A 301 -22.83 14.68 7.93
CA ALA A 301 -22.76 13.24 7.73
C ALA A 301 -21.71 12.57 8.64
N MET A 302 -20.53 13.21 8.81
CA MET A 302 -19.50 12.68 9.71
C MET A 302 -19.92 12.77 11.18
N LEU A 303 -20.58 13.85 11.61
CA LEU A 303 -21.06 13.97 12.98
C LEU A 303 -22.13 12.92 13.30
N ILE A 304 -23.05 12.68 12.38
CA ILE A 304 -24.06 11.61 12.51
C ILE A 304 -23.37 10.24 12.57
N ALA A 305 -22.41 9.96 11.65
CA ALA A 305 -21.68 8.70 11.64
C ALA A 305 -20.91 8.45 12.96
N VAL A 306 -20.33 9.49 13.55
CA VAL A 306 -19.67 9.40 14.86
C VAL A 306 -20.69 9.07 15.93
N ALA A 307 -21.80 9.79 15.98
CA ALA A 307 -22.86 9.56 16.99
C ALA A 307 -23.40 8.14 16.88
N ASP A 308 -23.77 7.68 15.68
CA ASP A 308 -24.30 6.35 15.45
C ASP A 308 -23.28 5.26 15.82
N THR A 309 -22.03 5.42 15.40
CA THR A 309 -20.99 4.42 15.71
C THR A 309 -20.72 4.31 17.21
N PHE A 310 -20.72 5.41 17.96
CA PHE A 310 -20.45 5.38 19.41
C PHE A 310 -21.68 5.12 20.28
N ASN A 311 -22.89 5.06 19.71
CA ASN A 311 -24.07 4.59 20.40
C ASN A 311 -24.13 3.05 20.50
N ASP A 312 -23.41 2.34 19.65
CA ASP A 312 -23.28 0.89 19.70
C ASP A 312 -22.36 0.44 20.82
N ASP A 313 -22.50 -0.80 21.26
CA ASP A 313 -21.61 -1.40 22.24
C ASP A 313 -20.17 -1.53 21.68
N LEU A 314 -19.18 -1.13 22.48
CA LEU A 314 -17.75 -1.15 22.08
C LEU A 314 -17.30 -2.54 21.60
N SER A 315 -17.88 -3.62 22.13
CA SER A 315 -17.55 -4.99 21.73
C SER A 315 -18.05 -5.29 20.32
N SER A 316 -19.26 -4.80 19.98
CA SER A 316 -19.84 -4.96 18.64
C SER A 316 -19.06 -4.17 17.60
N ILE A 317 -18.70 -2.91 17.88
CA ILE A 317 -17.88 -2.06 17.02
C ILE A 317 -16.52 -2.72 16.75
N PHE A 318 -15.87 -3.26 17.80
CA PHE A 318 -14.57 -3.91 17.65
C PHE A 318 -14.66 -5.18 16.78
N ASN A 319 -15.67 -6.01 16.99
CA ASN A 319 -15.86 -7.23 16.21
C ASN A 319 -16.18 -6.93 14.74
N GLU A 320 -17.09 -5.98 14.49
CA GLU A 320 -17.40 -5.50 13.15
C GLU A 320 -16.16 -4.90 12.46
N GLY A 321 -15.43 -4.03 13.16
CA GLY A 321 -14.21 -3.43 12.64
C GLY A 321 -13.13 -4.46 12.30
N LYS A 322 -12.94 -5.47 13.15
CA LYS A 322 -12.02 -6.58 12.91
C LYS A 322 -12.43 -7.41 11.69
N GLU A 323 -13.71 -7.74 11.55
CA GLU A 323 -14.22 -8.49 10.40
C GLU A 323 -14.03 -7.71 9.11
N LYS A 324 -14.50 -6.47 9.04
CA LYS A 324 -14.37 -5.58 7.88
C LYS A 324 -12.90 -5.32 7.51
N PHE A 325 -12.02 -5.16 8.51
CA PHE A 325 -10.58 -5.04 8.26
C PHE A 325 -10.00 -6.31 7.66
N SER A 326 -10.36 -7.47 8.20
CA SER A 326 -9.93 -8.78 7.67
C SER A 326 -10.41 -8.99 6.24
N ASP A 327 -11.67 -8.66 5.96
CA ASP A 327 -12.26 -8.82 4.63
C ASP A 327 -11.62 -7.89 3.61
N ARG A 328 -11.30 -6.64 3.99
CA ARG A 328 -10.59 -5.72 3.10
C ARG A 328 -9.19 -6.20 2.71
N LEU A 329 -8.52 -6.93 3.60
CA LEU A 329 -7.23 -7.54 3.29
C LEU A 329 -7.35 -8.81 2.44
N SER A 330 -8.57 -9.35 2.26
CA SER A 330 -8.81 -10.61 1.58
C SER A 330 -8.91 -10.41 0.06
N LEU A 331 -7.78 -10.41 -0.62
CA LEU A 331 -7.72 -10.22 -2.08
C LEU A 331 -7.63 -11.53 -2.87
N TYR A 332 -7.52 -12.67 -2.19
CA TYR A 332 -7.41 -13.98 -2.85
C TYR A 332 -8.64 -14.31 -3.73
N PRO A 333 -9.90 -14.11 -3.26
CA PRO A 333 -11.07 -14.41 -4.08
C PRO A 333 -11.11 -13.60 -5.38
N VAL A 334 -10.69 -12.33 -5.33
CA VAL A 334 -10.68 -11.44 -6.49
C VAL A 334 -9.63 -11.88 -7.51
N LEU A 335 -8.45 -12.29 -7.03
CA LEU A 335 -7.42 -12.85 -7.91
C LEU A 335 -7.90 -14.15 -8.55
N GLN A 336 -8.52 -15.04 -7.77
CA GLN A 336 -9.05 -16.30 -8.31
C GLN A 336 -10.12 -16.03 -9.37
N TYR A 337 -11.03 -15.09 -9.13
CA TYR A 337 -12.02 -14.67 -10.13
C TYR A 337 -11.35 -14.20 -11.43
N SER A 338 -10.28 -13.44 -11.34
CA SER A 338 -9.52 -12.99 -12.52
C SER A 338 -8.91 -14.16 -13.30
N VAL A 339 -8.50 -15.22 -12.61
CA VAL A 339 -7.95 -16.44 -13.22
C VAL A 339 -9.05 -17.32 -13.82
N GLU A 340 -10.21 -17.37 -13.21
CA GLU A 340 -11.36 -18.17 -13.69
C GLU A 340 -11.91 -17.64 -15.02
N HIS A 341 -11.96 -16.33 -15.17
CA HIS A 341 -12.53 -15.65 -16.33
C HIS A 341 -11.48 -15.22 -17.36
N GLU A 342 -10.38 -15.96 -17.49
CA GLU A 342 -9.25 -15.66 -18.37
C GLU A 342 -9.67 -15.31 -19.81
N ASN A 343 -10.68 -15.99 -20.35
CA ASN A 343 -11.14 -15.79 -21.72
C ASN A 343 -11.89 -14.47 -21.93
N GLU A 344 -12.39 -13.86 -20.87
CA GLU A 344 -13.16 -12.59 -20.93
C GLU A 344 -12.22 -11.38 -20.97
N TRP A 345 -10.93 -11.56 -20.64
CA TRP A 345 -9.95 -10.49 -20.53
C TRP A 345 -9.22 -10.12 -21.83
N THR A 346 -9.69 -10.55 -22.99
CA THR A 346 -9.03 -10.27 -24.27
C THR A 346 -8.86 -8.77 -24.55
N TYR A 347 -9.76 -7.93 -24.02
CA TYR A 347 -9.69 -6.46 -24.11
C TYR A 347 -8.49 -5.85 -23.37
N TYR A 348 -7.97 -6.50 -22.33
CA TYR A 348 -6.89 -5.99 -21.49
C TYR A 348 -5.49 -6.39 -21.96
N ARG A 349 -5.39 -7.20 -23.01
CA ARG A 349 -4.10 -7.66 -23.59
C ARG A 349 -3.36 -6.57 -24.36
N ASN A 350 -3.57 -5.30 -24.02
CA ASN A 350 -2.94 -4.18 -24.67
C ASN A 350 -1.88 -3.53 -23.78
N MET A 351 -0.59 -3.66 -24.18
CA MET A 351 0.54 -3.05 -23.49
C MET A 351 0.77 -1.57 -23.89
N ASP A 352 -0.02 -0.99 -24.78
CA ASP A 352 0.18 0.37 -25.29
C ASP A 352 0.23 1.41 -24.17
N ARG A 353 -0.48 1.14 -23.05
CA ARG A 353 -0.46 2.00 -21.88
C ARG A 353 0.92 2.21 -21.28
N TYR A 354 1.83 1.21 -21.37
CA TYR A 354 3.17 1.32 -20.83
C TYR A 354 4.07 2.29 -21.59
N PHE A 355 3.77 2.58 -22.85
CA PHE A 355 4.45 3.62 -23.61
C PHE A 355 4.20 5.02 -23.04
N TYR A 356 3.13 5.21 -22.28
CA TYR A 356 2.87 6.48 -21.58
C TYR A 356 3.65 6.65 -20.27
N LEU A 357 4.35 5.62 -19.76
CA LEU A 357 5.08 5.71 -18.49
C LEU A 357 6.08 6.88 -18.44
N PRO A 358 6.95 7.11 -19.45
CA PRO A 358 7.94 8.19 -19.40
C PRO A 358 7.32 9.59 -19.33
N ILE A 359 6.11 9.75 -19.85
CA ILE A 359 5.37 11.02 -19.90
C ILE A 359 4.16 11.02 -18.95
N SER A 360 4.07 10.02 -18.07
CA SER A 360 2.92 9.85 -17.18
C SER A 360 2.74 11.01 -16.17
N PHE A 361 3.76 11.83 -15.95
CA PHE A 361 3.69 13.00 -15.08
C PHE A 361 2.96 14.19 -15.71
N LEU A 362 2.80 14.22 -17.04
CA LEU A 362 2.11 15.31 -17.71
C LEU A 362 0.59 15.27 -17.43
N PRO A 363 -0.05 16.44 -17.24
CA PRO A 363 -1.49 16.52 -17.06
C PRO A 363 -2.27 16.03 -18.30
N ARG A 364 -3.48 15.53 -18.09
CA ARG A 364 -4.38 15.11 -19.18
C ARG A 364 -4.78 16.25 -20.11
N GLY A 365 -4.79 17.49 -19.63
CA GLY A 365 -4.99 18.66 -20.49
C GLY A 365 -3.97 18.78 -21.63
N ILE A 366 -2.75 18.23 -21.41
CA ILE A 366 -1.68 18.17 -22.42
C ILE A 366 -1.74 16.84 -23.18
N LEU A 367 -1.96 15.73 -22.49
CA LEU A 367 -2.01 14.37 -23.03
C LEU A 367 -3.43 13.81 -22.89
N LYS A 368 -4.27 14.07 -23.89
CA LYS A 368 -5.69 13.66 -23.89
C LYS A 368 -5.86 12.13 -23.90
N ASP A 369 -4.97 11.42 -24.60
CA ASP A 369 -5.01 9.96 -24.76
C ASP A 369 -4.34 9.19 -23.61
N LYS A 370 -3.93 9.88 -22.56
CA LYS A 370 -3.33 9.24 -21.39
C LYS A 370 -4.31 8.24 -20.75
N PRO A 371 -3.86 7.00 -20.43
CA PRO A 371 -4.69 5.98 -19.81
C PRO A 371 -5.45 6.50 -18.60
N LYS A 372 -6.74 6.17 -18.52
CA LYS A 372 -7.59 6.55 -17.38
C LYS A 372 -7.40 5.56 -16.24
N SER A 373 -7.57 6.03 -15.02
CA SER A 373 -7.55 5.20 -13.79
C SER A 373 -8.94 4.62 -13.47
N ASP A 374 -9.68 4.24 -14.49
CA ASP A 374 -11.04 3.69 -14.41
C ASP A 374 -11.06 2.14 -14.49
N THR A 375 -9.89 1.51 -14.54
CA THR A 375 -9.76 0.05 -14.59
C THR A 375 -10.51 -0.64 -13.47
N GLY A 376 -10.51 -0.05 -12.26
CA GLY A 376 -11.27 -0.59 -11.14
C GLY A 376 -12.79 -0.55 -11.32
N MET A 377 -13.33 0.47 -11.96
CA MET A 377 -14.76 0.54 -12.30
C MET A 377 -15.12 -0.47 -13.38
N LEU A 378 -14.27 -0.62 -14.40
CA LEU A 378 -14.43 -1.65 -15.42
C LEU A 378 -14.44 -3.05 -14.83
N TYR A 379 -13.54 -3.32 -13.90
CA TYR A 379 -13.47 -4.61 -13.21
C TYR A 379 -14.69 -4.84 -12.32
N SER A 380 -15.17 -3.83 -11.60
CA SER A 380 -16.40 -3.89 -10.81
C SER A 380 -17.61 -4.20 -11.68
N LYS A 381 -17.72 -3.53 -12.82
CA LYS A 381 -18.81 -3.78 -13.79
C LYS A 381 -18.82 -5.22 -14.29
N LEU A 382 -17.66 -5.83 -14.51
CA LEU A 382 -17.54 -7.20 -14.96
C LEU A 382 -17.93 -8.22 -13.86
N ILE A 383 -17.57 -7.95 -12.60
CA ILE A 383 -17.87 -8.86 -11.48
C ILE A 383 -19.32 -8.75 -11.01
N SER A 384 -19.81 -7.52 -10.81
CA SER A 384 -21.08 -7.26 -10.11
C SER A 384 -22.10 -6.52 -10.96
N GLY A 385 -21.75 -6.11 -12.19
CA GLY A 385 -22.59 -5.24 -13.02
C GLY A 385 -22.65 -3.79 -12.54
N ASP A 386 -21.93 -3.45 -11.45
CA ASP A 386 -21.94 -2.11 -10.85
C ASP A 386 -20.75 -1.28 -11.38
N ASP A 387 -21.07 -0.19 -12.05
CA ASP A 387 -20.10 0.77 -12.59
C ASP A 387 -19.84 1.97 -11.67
N LYS A 388 -20.51 2.07 -10.53
CA LYS A 388 -20.31 3.12 -9.53
C LYS A 388 -19.22 2.79 -8.52
N ASN A 389 -18.98 1.50 -8.29
CA ASN A 389 -17.93 1.04 -7.40
C ASN A 389 -16.62 0.78 -8.16
N SER A 390 -15.51 0.84 -7.46
CA SER A 390 -14.20 0.49 -8.00
C SER A 390 -13.65 -0.71 -7.25
N GLN A 391 -13.40 -1.79 -7.97
CA GLN A 391 -12.79 -3.01 -7.50
C GLN A 391 -11.43 -3.20 -8.17
N THR A 392 -10.58 -4.06 -7.61
CA THR A 392 -9.25 -4.28 -8.18
C THR A 392 -8.99 -5.75 -8.39
N ALA A 393 -8.38 -6.07 -9.53
CA ALA A 393 -7.92 -7.43 -9.82
C ALA A 393 -6.63 -7.80 -9.08
N THR A 394 -6.08 -6.94 -8.24
CA THR A 394 -4.72 -7.04 -7.67
C THR A 394 -3.61 -6.85 -8.71
N THR A 395 -2.37 -6.55 -8.28
CA THR A 395 -1.22 -6.47 -9.20
C THR A 395 -1.00 -7.79 -9.96
N PHE A 396 -1.26 -8.92 -9.29
CA PHE A 396 -1.17 -10.26 -9.92
C PHE A 396 -2.27 -10.47 -10.96
N GLY A 397 -3.52 -10.16 -10.60
CA GLY A 397 -4.64 -10.32 -11.50
C GLY A 397 -4.53 -9.43 -12.73
N TRP A 398 -4.12 -8.17 -12.58
CA TRP A 398 -3.88 -7.28 -13.71
C TRP A 398 -2.80 -7.83 -14.64
N ALA A 399 -1.65 -8.25 -14.12
CA ALA A 399 -0.60 -8.85 -14.92
C ALA A 399 -1.07 -10.14 -15.62
N TYR A 400 -1.88 -10.95 -14.93
CA TYR A 400 -2.44 -12.17 -15.51
C TYR A 400 -3.43 -11.88 -16.65
N MET A 401 -4.33 -10.92 -16.45
CA MET A 401 -5.30 -10.49 -17.47
C MET A 401 -4.63 -9.91 -18.72
N GLU A 402 -3.47 -9.27 -18.58
CA GLU A 402 -2.71 -8.69 -19.69
C GLU A 402 -2.03 -9.75 -20.58
N GLY A 403 -1.61 -10.87 -20.05
CA GLY A 403 -0.89 -11.87 -20.86
C GLY A 403 -0.57 -13.17 -20.13
N GLY A 404 -1.38 -13.54 -19.13
CA GLY A 404 -1.26 -14.79 -18.42
C GLY A 404 -0.01 -14.90 -17.55
N ILE A 405 0.41 -16.11 -17.23
CA ILE A 405 1.52 -16.42 -16.32
C ILE A 405 2.84 -15.78 -16.76
N ILE A 406 3.10 -15.69 -18.04
CA ILE A 406 4.33 -15.12 -18.60
C ILE A 406 4.43 -13.64 -18.24
N TYR A 407 3.33 -12.91 -18.34
CA TYR A 407 3.30 -11.49 -17.98
C TYR A 407 3.44 -11.27 -16.49
N VAL A 408 2.84 -12.14 -15.67
CA VAL A 408 3.06 -12.12 -14.21
C VAL A 408 4.56 -12.23 -13.91
N PHE A 409 5.25 -13.19 -14.54
CA PHE A 409 6.69 -13.36 -14.34
C PHE A 409 7.48 -12.09 -14.71
N PHE A 410 7.28 -11.56 -15.92
CA PHE A 410 8.02 -10.38 -16.37
C PHE A 410 7.68 -9.13 -15.59
N THR A 411 6.41 -8.91 -15.28
CA THR A 411 5.96 -7.75 -14.48
C THR A 411 6.63 -7.74 -13.11
N PHE A 412 6.58 -8.85 -12.38
CA PHE A 412 7.18 -8.92 -11.04
C PHE A 412 8.71 -8.94 -11.08
N MET A 413 9.33 -9.48 -12.11
CA MET A 413 10.77 -9.38 -12.30
C MET A 413 11.22 -7.94 -12.53
N LEU A 414 10.55 -7.20 -13.41
CA LEU A 414 10.84 -5.78 -13.67
C LEU A 414 10.59 -4.90 -12.44
N LEU A 415 9.47 -5.10 -11.74
CA LEU A 415 9.19 -4.42 -10.47
C LEU A 415 10.28 -4.71 -9.43
N GLY A 416 10.70 -5.96 -9.31
CA GLY A 416 11.76 -6.36 -8.40
C GLY A 416 13.11 -5.72 -8.74
N ILE A 417 13.51 -5.70 -10.01
CA ILE A 417 14.74 -5.03 -10.48
C ILE A 417 14.67 -3.52 -10.17
N PHE A 418 13.57 -2.87 -10.52
CA PHE A 418 13.37 -1.45 -10.29
C PHE A 418 13.51 -1.07 -8.81
N VAL A 419 12.81 -1.79 -7.92
CA VAL A 419 12.90 -1.54 -6.48
C VAL A 419 14.30 -1.83 -5.94
N ASN A 420 14.94 -2.91 -6.38
CA ASN A 420 16.30 -3.26 -5.95
C ASN A 420 17.34 -2.20 -6.37
N ILE A 421 17.22 -1.60 -7.56
CA ILE A 421 18.07 -0.47 -7.98
C ILE A 421 17.90 0.70 -7.01
N ILE A 422 16.68 1.09 -6.67
CA ILE A 422 16.44 2.21 -5.75
C ILE A 422 16.93 1.89 -4.34
N GLN A 423 16.68 0.68 -3.85
CA GLN A 423 17.17 0.23 -2.54
C GLN A 423 18.70 0.21 -2.45
N PHE A 424 19.36 -0.01 -3.57
CA PHE A 424 20.84 0.01 -3.62
C PHE A 424 21.42 1.39 -3.36
N TYR A 425 20.78 2.43 -3.88
CA TYR A 425 21.15 3.82 -3.65
C TYR A 425 20.56 4.39 -2.34
N PHE A 426 19.88 3.53 -1.57
CA PHE A 426 19.28 3.95 -0.32
C PHE A 426 20.32 4.13 0.78
N HIS A 427 20.38 5.33 1.34
CA HIS A 427 21.19 5.68 2.50
C HIS A 427 20.31 6.29 3.58
N LYS A 428 20.25 5.67 4.76
CA LYS A 428 19.43 6.10 5.90
C LYS A 428 19.70 7.53 6.39
N ASN A 429 20.88 8.08 6.07
CA ASN A 429 21.27 9.45 6.42
C ASN A 429 20.97 10.47 5.33
N ASN A 430 20.43 10.06 4.18
CA ASN A 430 20.11 10.94 3.07
C ASN A 430 18.59 11.15 2.99
N LEU A 431 18.15 12.40 3.14
CA LEU A 431 16.72 12.76 3.09
C LEU A 431 16.06 12.36 1.77
N LEU A 432 16.76 12.50 0.65
CA LEU A 432 16.25 12.05 -0.66
C LEU A 432 16.01 10.53 -0.67
N SER A 433 16.96 9.76 -0.13
CA SER A 433 16.83 8.30 -0.06
C SER A 433 15.66 7.87 0.84
N ILE A 434 15.48 8.54 1.98
CA ILE A 434 14.36 8.26 2.89
C ILE A 434 13.05 8.55 2.19
N PHE A 435 12.97 9.63 1.45
CA PHE A 435 11.77 9.95 0.70
C PHE A 435 11.47 8.91 -0.38
N LEU A 436 12.46 8.56 -1.21
CA LEU A 436 12.30 7.53 -2.24
C LEU A 436 11.84 6.20 -1.63
N TYR A 437 12.42 5.82 -0.49
CA TYR A 437 11.96 4.64 0.25
C TYR A 437 10.50 4.79 0.70
N SER A 438 10.13 5.92 1.27
CA SER A 438 8.78 6.16 1.79
C SER A 438 7.74 6.13 0.67
N SER A 439 8.01 6.80 -0.43
CA SER A 439 7.12 6.86 -1.59
C SER A 439 6.91 5.50 -2.23
N LEU A 440 8.00 4.73 -2.39
CA LEU A 440 7.93 3.35 -2.86
C LEU A 440 7.18 2.47 -1.88
N LEU A 441 7.45 2.57 -0.58
CA LEU A 441 6.78 1.76 0.41
C LEU A 441 5.27 2.00 0.37
N ILE A 442 4.83 3.28 0.38
CA ILE A 442 3.41 3.63 0.29
C ILE A 442 2.77 3.05 -0.98
N SER A 443 3.46 3.13 -2.12
CA SER A 443 2.97 2.58 -3.39
C SER A 443 2.92 1.05 -3.38
N PHE A 444 3.96 0.37 -2.89
CA PHE A 444 4.05 -1.09 -2.89
C PHE A 444 3.26 -1.79 -1.78
N LEU A 445 2.84 -1.08 -0.73
CA LEU A 445 1.86 -1.63 0.22
C LEU A 445 0.49 -1.85 -0.42
N LYS A 446 0.23 -1.22 -1.57
CA LYS A 446 -1.01 -1.36 -2.35
C LYS A 446 -0.90 -2.55 -3.31
N VAL A 447 -1.05 -3.78 -2.81
CA VAL A 447 -1.14 -4.99 -3.67
C VAL A 447 -2.34 -4.92 -4.62
N GLU A 448 -3.27 -4.03 -4.34
CA GLU A 448 -4.46 -3.75 -5.16
C GLU A 448 -4.11 -2.98 -6.46
N ALA A 449 -3.02 -2.23 -6.48
CA ALA A 449 -2.72 -1.35 -7.59
C ALA A 449 -2.30 -2.11 -8.86
N ASP A 450 -2.79 -1.62 -9.98
CA ASP A 450 -2.29 -1.98 -11.29
C ASP A 450 -0.82 -1.53 -11.44
N SER A 451 0.02 -2.36 -12.04
CA SER A 451 1.45 -2.11 -12.20
C SER A 451 1.76 -0.80 -12.95
N TYR A 452 0.97 -0.45 -13.97
CA TYR A 452 1.12 0.81 -14.69
C TYR A 452 0.89 2.02 -13.76
N PHE A 453 -0.22 2.02 -13.01
CA PHE A 453 -0.55 3.13 -12.11
C PHE A 453 0.42 3.19 -10.91
N LEU A 454 0.91 2.06 -10.45
CA LEU A 454 1.92 1.99 -9.41
C LEU A 454 3.22 2.70 -9.83
N ILE A 455 3.73 2.37 -11.04
CA ILE A 455 4.96 2.96 -11.58
C ILE A 455 4.73 4.43 -11.96
N SER A 456 3.61 4.75 -12.62
CA SER A 456 3.30 6.13 -13.03
C SER A 456 3.13 7.07 -11.84
N GLY A 457 2.44 6.62 -10.79
CA GLY A 457 2.29 7.38 -9.54
C GLY A 457 3.63 7.62 -8.86
N PHE A 458 4.51 6.61 -8.86
CA PHE A 458 5.86 6.77 -8.34
C PHE A 458 6.71 7.77 -9.12
N ILE A 459 6.65 7.76 -10.46
CA ILE A 459 7.35 8.74 -11.32
C ILE A 459 6.86 10.16 -11.00
N GLN A 460 5.55 10.37 -10.90
CA GLN A 460 4.98 11.66 -10.52
C GLN A 460 5.48 12.14 -9.16
N THR A 461 5.47 11.24 -8.18
CA THR A 461 5.97 11.52 -6.83
C THR A 461 7.44 11.94 -6.82
N ILE A 462 8.29 11.24 -7.55
CA ILE A 462 9.72 11.59 -7.66
C ILE A 462 9.89 13.00 -8.24
N ILE A 463 9.22 13.32 -9.32
CA ILE A 463 9.36 14.62 -10.01
C ILE A 463 8.96 15.76 -9.06
N ILE A 464 7.78 15.65 -8.43
CA ILE A 464 7.29 16.67 -7.49
C ILE A 464 8.25 16.80 -6.29
N PHE A 465 8.75 15.67 -5.80
CA PHE A 465 9.68 15.69 -4.68
C PHE A 465 11.03 16.29 -5.04
N VAL A 466 11.65 15.87 -6.14
CA VAL A 466 12.97 16.39 -6.55
C VAL A 466 12.88 17.91 -6.77
N PHE A 467 11.80 18.38 -7.39
CA PHE A 467 11.56 19.82 -7.54
C PHE A 467 11.43 20.51 -6.17
N SER A 468 10.56 20.01 -5.30
CA SER A 468 10.32 20.58 -3.96
C SER A 468 11.58 20.53 -3.07
N TYR A 469 12.32 19.41 -3.14
CA TYR A 469 13.57 19.25 -2.41
C TYR A 469 14.60 20.30 -2.82
N ASN A 470 14.86 20.44 -4.12
CA ASN A 470 15.84 21.43 -4.63
C ASN A 470 15.41 22.88 -4.33
N PHE A 471 14.11 23.14 -4.33
CA PHE A 471 13.56 24.46 -4.07
C PHE A 471 13.62 24.85 -2.58
N PHE A 472 13.32 23.93 -1.67
CA PHE A 472 13.16 24.21 -0.24
C PHE A 472 14.31 23.75 0.63
N ILE A 473 15.07 22.73 0.25
CA ILE A 473 16.03 22.07 1.13
C ILE A 473 17.46 22.41 0.74
N LYS A 474 18.29 22.68 1.75
CA LYS A 474 19.74 22.82 1.60
C LYS A 474 20.43 21.71 2.39
N LYS A 475 21.31 20.98 1.72
CA LYS A 475 22.21 20.02 2.33
C LYS A 475 23.51 20.71 2.72
N LYS A 476 23.96 20.53 3.97
CA LYS A 476 25.30 20.94 4.42
C LYS A 476 26.05 19.70 4.85
N ILE A 477 27.19 19.45 4.25
CA ILE A 477 28.06 18.34 4.62
C ILE A 477 28.91 18.82 5.79
N SER A 478 28.98 18.05 6.87
CA SER A 478 29.92 18.33 7.95
C SER A 478 31.33 18.29 7.38
N LYS A 479 32.04 19.40 7.50
CA LYS A 479 33.50 19.39 7.30
C LYS A 479 34.08 18.93 8.65
N ASN A 480 34.35 17.64 8.76
CA ASN A 480 35.29 17.19 9.79
C ASN A 480 36.69 17.49 9.39
#